data_bbc340ed6075538323a2d2b48dd583a9
#
_entry.id   bbc340ed6075538323a2d2b48dd583a9
#
_cell.length_a   1.000
_cell.length_b   1.000
_cell.length_c   1.000
_cell.angle_alpha   90.00
_cell.angle_beta   90.00
_cell.angle_gamma   90.00
#
_symmetry.space_group_name_H-M   'P 1'
#
loop_
_entity.id
_entity.type
_entity.pdbx_description
1 polymer ?
#
loop_
_entity_poly.entity_id
_entity_poly.type
_entity_poly.pdbx_seq_one_letter_code
_entity_poly.pdbx_strand_id
1 'polypeptide(L)'
;MPATVPVWDPRQYLRHSGHRARAFVDLLARVPELPEPAPSRAGRPRIADLGCGPGNVTRLLADRWPTAHITGLDTSPEMLAEAAPLAGPTPGGGHLDFAPADVTTWAPPEPYDLIVSNATLQWVPGHVTRFPAWVEGLAPGGVLAFQVPGNFDSPSHRLMRELARSARWKDRLGATLRHDDAVLAPAAYLHRLAGLGCEVDAWETTYAHLLEGEDPVLDWVKGTGLRPVLTDLGEDAEPFVAEYRALLREAYPATEHGTVFPFRRVFVVARKPGRGEAEGR
;
A
#
# COMPACT_ATOMS: atom_id res chain seq x y z
N MET A 1 16.60 -16.32 -11.32
CA MET A 1 16.29 -16.67 -9.92
C MET A 1 14.97 -16.01 -9.59
N PRO A 2 13.98 -16.69 -9.00
CA PRO A 2 12.79 -16.01 -8.50
C PRO A 2 13.23 -14.96 -7.46
N ALA A 3 12.65 -13.77 -7.51
CA ALA A 3 12.92 -12.73 -6.53
C ALA A 3 12.56 -13.26 -5.13
N THR A 4 13.49 -13.13 -4.20
CA THR A 4 13.27 -13.53 -2.80
C THR A 4 12.13 -12.69 -2.23
N VAL A 5 11.08 -13.34 -1.72
CA VAL A 5 9.97 -12.64 -1.06
C VAL A 5 10.53 -11.99 0.21
N PRO A 6 10.38 -10.66 0.40
CA PRO A 6 10.89 -10.00 1.59
C PRO A 6 10.21 -10.55 2.84
N VAL A 7 11.01 -10.90 3.85
CA VAL A 7 10.47 -11.27 5.18
C VAL A 7 10.04 -9.99 5.90
N TRP A 8 8.76 -9.89 6.23
CA TRP A 8 8.16 -8.75 6.90
C TRP A 8 8.24 -8.88 8.42
N ASP A 9 8.70 -7.82 9.10
CA ASP A 9 8.73 -7.69 10.55
C ASP A 9 7.65 -6.70 11.00
N PRO A 10 6.57 -7.17 11.64
CA PRO A 10 5.47 -6.30 12.10
C PRO A 10 5.92 -5.21 13.05
N ARG A 11 6.86 -5.50 13.98
CA ARG A 11 7.35 -4.53 14.98
C ARG A 11 8.09 -3.37 14.33
N GLN A 12 8.98 -3.66 13.36
CA GLN A 12 9.69 -2.64 12.59
C GLN A 12 8.71 -1.82 11.73
N TYR A 13 7.68 -2.47 11.16
CA TYR A 13 6.65 -1.82 10.37
C TYR A 13 5.80 -0.84 11.20
N LEU A 14 5.46 -1.19 12.43
CA LEU A 14 4.59 -0.39 13.31
C LEU A 14 5.27 0.85 13.92
N ARG A 15 6.61 0.97 13.91
CA ARG A 15 7.34 2.15 14.46
C ARG A 15 6.87 3.48 13.90
N HIS A 16 6.40 3.52 12.65
CA HIS A 16 5.91 4.73 11.98
C HIS A 16 4.41 4.63 11.64
N SER A 17 3.64 3.89 12.43
CA SER A 17 2.22 3.61 12.15
C SER A 17 1.36 4.87 12.04
N GLY A 18 1.58 5.88 12.89
CA GLY A 18 0.85 7.16 12.85
C GLY A 18 1.01 7.90 11.52
N HIS A 19 2.24 8.02 11.01
CA HIS A 19 2.51 8.66 9.71
C HIS A 19 1.98 7.85 8.53
N ARG A 20 1.97 6.52 8.63
CA ARG A 20 1.46 5.63 7.57
C ARG A 20 -0.06 5.58 7.57
N ALA A 21 -0.69 5.58 8.74
CA ALA A 21 -2.14 5.60 8.87
C ALA A 21 -2.76 6.88 8.31
N ARG A 22 -2.08 8.05 8.42
CA ARG A 22 -2.57 9.32 7.87
C ARG A 22 -2.92 9.21 6.38
N ALA A 23 -2.03 8.62 5.57
CA ALA A 23 -2.29 8.47 4.14
C ALA A 23 -3.52 7.59 3.86
N PHE A 24 -3.78 6.57 4.70
CA PHE A 24 -4.97 5.76 4.57
C PHE A 24 -6.25 6.52 4.95
N VAL A 25 -6.20 7.30 6.00
CA VAL A 25 -7.32 8.18 6.40
C VAL A 25 -7.64 9.20 5.29
N ASP A 26 -6.60 9.81 4.69
CA ASP A 26 -6.77 10.76 3.59
C ASP A 26 -7.36 10.08 2.33
N LEU A 27 -6.96 8.82 2.04
CA LEU A 27 -7.59 8.00 1.00
C LEU A 27 -9.07 7.77 1.31
N LEU A 28 -9.36 7.26 2.51
CA LEU A 28 -10.74 6.94 2.90
C LEU A 28 -11.64 8.17 2.87
N ALA A 29 -11.13 9.35 3.24
CA ALA A 29 -11.90 10.59 3.20
C ALA A 29 -12.45 10.94 1.80
N ARG A 30 -11.82 10.42 0.73
CA ARG A 30 -12.26 10.61 -0.66
C ARG A 30 -13.08 9.43 -1.22
N VAL A 31 -13.19 8.32 -0.49
CA VAL A 31 -14.11 7.23 -0.87
C VAL A 31 -15.54 7.74 -0.67
N PRO A 32 -16.39 7.76 -1.72
CA PRO A 32 -17.78 8.20 -1.58
C PRO A 32 -18.59 7.24 -0.69
N GLU A 33 -19.84 7.58 -0.45
CA GLU A 33 -20.78 6.63 0.15
C GLU A 33 -20.86 5.36 -0.70
N LEU A 34 -20.80 4.22 -0.03
CA LEU A 34 -20.91 2.94 -0.72
C LEU A 34 -22.34 2.71 -1.21
N PRO A 35 -22.53 1.97 -2.30
CA PRO A 35 -23.86 1.66 -2.78
C PRO A 35 -24.67 0.89 -1.73
N GLU A 36 -25.98 1.02 -1.78
CA GLU A 36 -26.85 0.18 -0.95
C GLU A 36 -26.59 -1.30 -1.27
N PRO A 37 -26.25 -2.11 -0.26
CA PRO A 37 -25.99 -3.52 -0.48
C PRO A 37 -27.23 -4.25 -0.99
N ALA A 38 -27.03 -5.26 -1.83
CA ALA A 38 -28.12 -6.10 -2.31
C ALA A 38 -28.93 -6.67 -1.13
N PRO A 39 -30.26 -6.82 -1.26
CA PRO A 39 -31.11 -7.36 -0.19
C PRO A 39 -30.65 -8.70 0.36
N SER A 40 -30.07 -9.56 -0.49
CA SER A 40 -29.46 -10.84 -0.08
C SER A 40 -28.33 -10.71 0.93
N ARG A 41 -27.72 -9.51 1.10
CA ARG A 41 -26.66 -9.21 2.06
C ARG A 41 -27.18 -8.53 3.35
N ALA A 42 -28.50 -8.45 3.53
CA ALA A 42 -29.14 -7.86 4.71
C ALA A 42 -28.63 -6.44 5.05
N GLY A 43 -28.38 -5.61 4.02
CA GLY A 43 -27.88 -4.24 4.22
C GLY A 43 -26.43 -4.14 4.64
N ARG A 44 -25.61 -5.20 4.48
CA ARG A 44 -24.20 -5.22 4.88
C ARG A 44 -23.29 -5.01 3.69
N PRO A 45 -22.52 -3.91 3.65
CA PRO A 45 -21.47 -3.73 2.65
C PRO A 45 -20.40 -4.82 2.78
N ARG A 46 -19.82 -5.21 1.64
CA ARG A 46 -18.68 -6.12 1.59
C ARG A 46 -17.44 -5.37 1.17
N ILE A 47 -16.38 -5.50 1.98
CA ILE A 47 -15.13 -4.76 1.80
C ILE A 47 -13.96 -5.75 1.80
N ALA A 48 -13.05 -5.63 0.82
CA ALA A 48 -11.76 -6.31 0.82
C ALA A 48 -10.64 -5.30 1.02
N ASP A 49 -9.70 -5.61 1.94
CA ASP A 49 -8.46 -4.86 2.13
C ASP A 49 -7.28 -5.71 1.63
N LEU A 50 -6.72 -5.34 0.47
CA LEU A 50 -5.67 -6.09 -0.22
C LEU A 50 -4.29 -5.71 0.32
N GLY A 51 -3.61 -6.68 0.95
CA GLY A 51 -2.34 -6.49 1.64
C GLY A 51 -2.56 -5.77 2.98
N CYS A 52 -3.46 -6.32 3.80
CA CYS A 52 -3.88 -5.75 5.07
C CYS A 52 -2.76 -5.67 6.12
N GLY A 53 -1.67 -6.42 5.93
CA GLY A 53 -0.59 -6.51 6.90
C GLY A 53 -1.09 -6.96 8.29
N PRO A 54 -0.63 -6.33 9.38
CA PRO A 54 -1.03 -6.68 10.74
C PRO A 54 -2.45 -6.17 11.12
N GLY A 55 -3.25 -5.72 10.15
CA GLY A 55 -4.65 -5.35 10.35
C GLY A 55 -4.92 -4.02 11.04
N ASN A 56 -3.89 -3.31 11.47
CA ASN A 56 -4.04 -2.07 12.25
C ASN A 56 -4.77 -0.94 11.51
N VAL A 57 -4.62 -0.84 10.18
CA VAL A 57 -5.35 0.12 9.34
C VAL A 57 -6.67 -0.45 8.83
N THR A 58 -6.78 -1.77 8.64
CA THR A 58 -8.02 -2.46 8.27
C THR A 58 -9.14 -2.17 9.29
N ARG A 59 -8.78 -2.05 10.56
CA ARG A 59 -9.71 -1.68 11.62
C ARG A 59 -10.40 -0.33 11.38
N LEU A 60 -9.73 0.64 10.75
CA LEU A 60 -10.34 1.93 10.39
C LEU A 60 -11.50 1.79 9.40
N LEU A 61 -11.53 0.72 8.62
CA LEU A 61 -12.68 0.39 7.78
C LEU A 61 -13.90 0.01 8.61
N ALA A 62 -13.69 -0.75 9.69
CA ALA A 62 -14.77 -1.12 10.62
C ALA A 62 -15.30 0.09 11.40
N ASP A 63 -14.47 1.07 11.70
CA ASP A 63 -14.91 2.32 12.33
C ASP A 63 -15.76 3.16 11.37
N ARG A 64 -15.43 3.18 10.08
CA ARG A 64 -16.15 3.94 9.05
C ARG A 64 -17.43 3.23 8.55
N TRP A 65 -17.37 1.92 8.37
CA TRP A 65 -18.48 1.08 7.91
C TRP A 65 -18.78 -0.02 8.93
N PRO A 66 -19.36 0.34 10.08
CA PRO A 66 -19.49 -0.56 11.22
C PRO A 66 -20.44 -1.74 10.99
N THR A 67 -21.27 -1.69 9.95
CA THR A 67 -22.18 -2.79 9.54
C THR A 67 -21.55 -3.72 8.49
N ALA A 68 -20.37 -3.35 7.92
CA ALA A 68 -19.77 -4.09 6.81
C ALA A 68 -19.22 -5.46 7.23
N HIS A 69 -19.19 -6.38 6.26
CA HIS A 69 -18.32 -7.54 6.30
C HIS A 69 -16.99 -7.18 5.62
N ILE A 70 -15.93 -7.11 6.41
CA ILE A 70 -14.61 -6.69 5.99
C ILE A 70 -13.67 -7.88 6.04
N THR A 71 -12.98 -8.15 4.94
CA THR A 71 -11.94 -9.20 4.88
C THR A 71 -10.60 -8.57 4.57
N GLY A 72 -9.67 -8.61 5.53
CA GLY A 72 -8.26 -8.28 5.32
C GLY A 72 -7.53 -9.47 4.68
N LEU A 73 -6.82 -9.24 3.60
CA LEU A 73 -6.14 -10.25 2.81
C LEU A 73 -4.64 -9.96 2.76
N ASP A 74 -3.81 -10.94 3.12
CA ASP A 74 -2.34 -10.84 3.04
C ASP A 74 -1.72 -12.19 2.70
N THR A 75 -0.49 -12.19 2.19
CA THR A 75 0.27 -13.43 1.89
C THR A 75 1.15 -13.86 3.05
N SER A 76 1.50 -12.95 3.99
CA SER A 76 2.41 -13.23 5.12
C SER A 76 1.66 -13.88 6.28
N PRO A 77 2.00 -15.14 6.65
CA PRO A 77 1.44 -15.78 7.84
C PRO A 77 1.72 -15.00 9.13
N GLU A 78 2.89 -14.35 9.24
CA GLU A 78 3.29 -13.55 10.40
C GLU A 78 2.41 -12.30 10.53
N MET A 79 2.10 -11.62 9.41
CA MET A 79 1.18 -10.48 9.41
C MET A 79 -0.23 -10.89 9.79
N LEU A 80 -0.72 -12.00 9.23
CA LEU A 80 -2.05 -12.53 9.55
C LEU A 80 -2.16 -13.00 11.00
N ALA A 81 -1.10 -13.58 11.57
CA ALA A 81 -1.06 -13.96 12.98
C ALA A 81 -1.16 -12.73 13.91
N GLU A 82 -0.52 -11.61 13.54
CA GLU A 82 -0.63 -10.34 14.27
C GLU A 82 -2.01 -9.69 14.09
N ALA A 83 -2.65 -9.87 12.93
CA ALA A 83 -3.99 -9.35 12.64
C ALA A 83 -5.11 -10.15 13.32
N ALA A 84 -4.91 -11.46 13.54
CA ALA A 84 -5.94 -12.37 14.03
C ALA A 84 -6.67 -11.90 15.32
N PRO A 85 -6.01 -11.29 16.32
CA PRO A 85 -6.70 -10.75 17.50
C PRO A 85 -7.69 -9.62 17.22
N LEU A 86 -7.62 -8.98 16.04
CA LEU A 86 -8.53 -7.91 15.63
C LEU A 86 -9.80 -8.44 14.95
N ALA A 87 -9.84 -9.74 14.61
CA ALA A 87 -10.99 -10.37 13.98
C ALA A 87 -12.18 -10.47 14.95
N GLY A 88 -13.38 -10.40 14.41
CA GLY A 88 -14.62 -10.59 15.17
C GLY A 88 -15.71 -9.60 14.79
N PRO A 89 -16.82 -9.61 15.55
CA PRO A 89 -17.95 -8.72 15.31
C PRO A 89 -17.55 -7.26 15.58
N THR A 90 -18.06 -6.35 14.73
CA THR A 90 -17.88 -4.91 14.91
C THR A 90 -19.03 -4.33 15.76
N PRO A 91 -18.86 -3.17 16.42
CA PRO A 91 -19.88 -2.55 17.25
C PRO A 91 -21.20 -2.26 16.50
N GLY A 92 -21.13 -2.06 15.17
CA GLY A 92 -22.31 -1.82 14.32
C GLY A 92 -23.00 -3.08 13.81
N GLY A 93 -22.58 -4.27 14.24
CA GLY A 93 -23.14 -5.56 13.82
C GLY A 93 -22.59 -6.11 12.50
N GLY A 94 -21.51 -5.54 11.99
CA GLY A 94 -20.68 -6.10 10.91
C GLY A 94 -19.72 -7.16 11.43
N HIS A 95 -18.70 -7.49 10.60
CA HIS A 95 -17.68 -8.47 10.94
C HIS A 95 -16.35 -8.15 10.27
N LEU A 96 -15.26 -8.37 10.98
CA LEU A 96 -13.89 -8.25 10.47
C LEU A 96 -13.21 -9.61 10.48
N ASP A 97 -12.72 -10.05 9.33
CA ASP A 97 -11.99 -11.30 9.14
C ASP A 97 -10.63 -11.03 8.49
N PHE A 98 -9.72 -12.01 8.65
CA PHE A 98 -8.43 -12.01 7.96
C PHE A 98 -8.19 -13.38 7.31
N ALA A 99 -7.71 -13.36 6.06
CA ALA A 99 -7.49 -14.58 5.29
C ALA A 99 -6.24 -14.48 4.40
N PRO A 100 -5.56 -15.62 4.13
CA PRO A 100 -4.44 -15.64 3.21
C PRO A 100 -4.93 -15.45 1.76
N ALA A 101 -4.29 -14.52 1.04
CA ALA A 101 -4.49 -14.35 -0.39
C ALA A 101 -3.30 -13.66 -1.04
N ASP A 102 -3.01 -14.08 -2.28
CA ASP A 102 -2.00 -13.44 -3.12
C ASP A 102 -2.67 -12.41 -4.04
N VAL A 103 -2.38 -11.14 -3.83
CA VAL A 103 -2.90 -10.02 -4.62
C VAL A 103 -2.58 -10.16 -6.12
N THR A 104 -1.48 -10.86 -6.47
CA THR A 104 -1.08 -11.08 -7.87
C THR A 104 -2.06 -11.97 -8.62
N THR A 105 -2.78 -12.84 -7.92
CA THR A 105 -3.71 -13.82 -8.49
C THR A 105 -5.14 -13.65 -8.01
N TRP A 106 -5.34 -12.93 -6.89
CA TRP A 106 -6.65 -12.76 -6.29
C TRP A 106 -7.64 -12.11 -7.26
N ALA A 107 -8.83 -12.68 -7.32
CA ALA A 107 -9.98 -12.13 -7.99
C ALA A 107 -11.18 -12.16 -7.02
N PRO A 108 -12.04 -11.14 -7.03
CA PRO A 108 -13.23 -11.13 -6.19
C PRO A 108 -14.11 -12.37 -6.44
N PRO A 109 -14.35 -13.24 -5.42
CA PRO A 109 -15.19 -14.42 -5.60
C PRO A 109 -16.68 -14.07 -5.73
N GLU A 110 -17.05 -12.87 -5.36
CA GLU A 110 -18.39 -12.32 -5.37
C GLU A 110 -18.31 -10.78 -5.38
N PRO A 111 -19.41 -10.04 -5.68
CA PRO A 111 -19.35 -8.59 -5.79
C PRO A 111 -19.01 -7.90 -4.47
N TYR A 112 -18.05 -6.95 -4.52
CA TYR A 112 -17.62 -6.08 -3.43
C TYR A 112 -18.14 -4.66 -3.61
N ASP A 113 -18.47 -4.00 -2.50
CA ASP A 113 -18.85 -2.58 -2.50
C ASP A 113 -17.59 -1.70 -2.39
N LEU A 114 -16.53 -2.21 -1.76
CA LEU A 114 -15.22 -1.56 -1.71
C LEU A 114 -14.11 -2.61 -1.81
N ILE A 115 -13.18 -2.39 -2.72
CA ILE A 115 -11.87 -3.04 -2.73
C ILE A 115 -10.86 -1.94 -2.42
N VAL A 116 -10.13 -2.09 -1.30
CA VAL A 116 -9.16 -1.09 -0.88
C VAL A 116 -7.75 -1.71 -0.76
N SER A 117 -6.72 -0.91 -0.98
CA SER A 117 -5.32 -1.34 -0.76
C SER A 117 -4.47 -0.19 -0.27
N ASN A 118 -3.72 -0.42 0.81
CA ASN A 118 -2.90 0.60 1.43
C ASN A 118 -1.41 0.21 1.43
N ALA A 119 -0.60 0.88 0.62
CA ALA A 119 0.85 0.68 0.54
C ALA A 119 1.28 -0.77 0.25
N THR A 120 0.56 -1.46 -0.63
CA THR A 120 0.80 -2.85 -1.03
C THR A 120 1.14 -2.98 -2.51
N LEU A 121 0.40 -2.29 -3.39
CA LEU A 121 0.48 -2.52 -4.84
C LEU A 121 1.85 -2.18 -5.44
N GLN A 122 2.67 -1.35 -4.80
CA GLN A 122 4.06 -1.12 -5.18
C GLN A 122 4.94 -2.38 -5.07
N TRP A 123 4.49 -3.41 -4.34
CA TRP A 123 5.17 -4.69 -4.21
C TRP A 123 4.70 -5.74 -5.21
N VAL A 124 3.63 -5.43 -5.96
CA VAL A 124 2.97 -6.31 -6.93
C VAL A 124 3.37 -5.91 -8.35
N PRO A 125 4.33 -6.60 -8.99
CA PRO A 125 4.74 -6.30 -10.36
C PRO A 125 3.54 -6.36 -11.30
N GLY A 126 3.36 -5.32 -12.12
CA GLY A 126 2.26 -5.28 -13.07
C GLY A 126 0.85 -5.26 -12.45
N HIS A 127 0.69 -4.76 -11.20
CA HIS A 127 -0.60 -4.70 -10.50
C HIS A 127 -1.74 -4.10 -11.33
N VAL A 128 -1.42 -3.21 -12.25
CA VAL A 128 -2.42 -2.61 -13.16
C VAL A 128 -3.13 -3.64 -14.06
N THR A 129 -2.52 -4.79 -14.29
CA THR A 129 -3.14 -5.88 -15.07
C THR A 129 -4.27 -6.57 -14.30
N ARG A 130 -4.37 -6.33 -12.99
CA ARG A 130 -5.43 -6.86 -12.12
C ARG A 130 -6.67 -5.97 -12.10
N PHE A 131 -6.57 -4.70 -12.51
CA PHE A 131 -7.68 -3.75 -12.47
C PHE A 131 -8.93 -4.24 -13.21
N PRO A 132 -8.86 -4.85 -14.41
CA PRO A 132 -10.07 -5.37 -15.06
C PRO A 132 -10.85 -6.34 -14.18
N ALA A 133 -10.17 -7.32 -13.58
CA ALA A 133 -10.83 -8.32 -12.73
C ALA A 133 -11.40 -7.70 -11.44
N TRP A 134 -10.67 -6.73 -10.84
CA TRP A 134 -11.16 -6.06 -9.64
C TRP A 134 -12.36 -5.16 -9.93
N VAL A 135 -12.33 -4.39 -11.03
CA VAL A 135 -13.45 -3.54 -11.45
C VAL A 135 -14.67 -4.39 -11.84
N GLU A 136 -14.46 -5.51 -12.54
CA GLU A 136 -15.54 -6.46 -12.83
C GLU A 136 -16.19 -6.98 -11.56
N GLY A 137 -15.39 -7.34 -10.56
CA GLY A 137 -15.85 -7.84 -9.26
C GLY A 137 -16.42 -6.76 -8.31
N LEU A 138 -16.49 -5.50 -8.71
CA LEU A 138 -17.23 -4.49 -7.96
C LEU A 138 -18.72 -4.60 -8.20
N ALA A 139 -19.50 -4.39 -7.17
CA ALA A 139 -20.93 -4.13 -7.30
C ALA A 139 -21.17 -2.86 -8.15
N PRO A 140 -22.33 -2.70 -8.80
CA PRO A 140 -22.71 -1.42 -9.42
C PRO A 140 -22.64 -0.29 -8.39
N GLY A 141 -21.92 0.79 -8.69
CA GLY A 141 -21.62 1.87 -7.74
C GLY A 141 -20.46 1.57 -6.77
N GLY A 142 -19.90 0.37 -6.80
CA GLY A 142 -18.78 -0.04 -5.95
C GLY A 142 -17.49 0.68 -6.29
N VAL A 143 -16.52 0.65 -5.37
CA VAL A 143 -15.32 1.47 -5.41
C VAL A 143 -14.05 0.62 -5.34
N LEU A 144 -13.07 0.90 -6.19
CA LEU A 144 -11.67 0.51 -6.03
C LEU A 144 -10.89 1.71 -5.53
N ALA A 145 -10.27 1.62 -4.35
CA ALA A 145 -9.50 2.70 -3.75
C ALA A 145 -8.12 2.21 -3.32
N PHE A 146 -7.05 2.90 -3.69
CA PHE A 146 -5.72 2.54 -3.22
C PHE A 146 -4.80 3.74 -3.09
N GLN A 147 -3.78 3.59 -2.23
CA GLN A 147 -2.65 4.49 -2.20
C GLN A 147 -1.34 3.71 -2.22
N VAL A 148 -0.33 4.30 -2.86
CA VAL A 148 1.01 3.73 -2.96
C VAL A 148 2.08 4.79 -2.69
N PRO A 149 3.23 4.44 -2.09
CA PRO A 149 4.39 5.31 -2.04
C PRO A 149 4.88 5.66 -3.45
N GLY A 150 5.10 6.96 -3.70
CA GLY A 150 5.60 7.47 -4.97
C GLY A 150 7.03 8.02 -4.89
N ASN A 151 7.87 7.46 -3.98
CA ASN A 151 9.20 8.01 -3.64
C ASN A 151 10.35 7.43 -4.46
N PHE A 152 10.07 6.72 -5.55
CA PHE A 152 11.12 6.03 -6.31
C PHE A 152 12.17 6.99 -6.88
N ASP A 153 11.81 8.25 -7.17
CA ASP A 153 12.73 9.30 -7.64
C ASP A 153 13.29 10.18 -6.50
N SER A 154 12.84 9.97 -5.24
CA SER A 154 13.37 10.72 -4.12
C SER A 154 14.84 10.37 -3.84
N PRO A 155 15.63 11.29 -3.23
CA PRO A 155 17.04 11.03 -2.93
C PRO A 155 17.25 9.71 -2.18
N SER A 156 16.39 9.35 -1.21
CA SER A 156 16.51 8.08 -0.48
C SER A 156 16.50 6.87 -1.40
N HIS A 157 15.56 6.77 -2.34
CA HIS A 157 15.47 5.61 -3.23
C HIS A 157 16.51 5.66 -4.37
N ARG A 158 16.77 6.85 -4.91
CA ARG A 158 17.76 7.05 -5.97
C ARG A 158 19.17 6.67 -5.48
N LEU A 159 19.59 7.20 -4.34
CA LEU A 159 20.90 6.91 -3.75
C LEU A 159 21.08 5.43 -3.40
N MET A 160 20.02 4.77 -2.92
CA MET A 160 20.05 3.33 -2.67
C MET A 160 20.30 2.53 -3.97
N ARG A 161 19.60 2.88 -5.06
CA ARG A 161 19.79 2.23 -6.37
C ARG A 161 21.18 2.52 -6.97
N GLU A 162 21.65 3.76 -6.88
CA GLU A 162 22.97 4.15 -7.34
C GLU A 162 24.06 3.38 -6.60
N LEU A 163 23.97 3.28 -5.27
CA LEU A 163 24.89 2.51 -4.44
C LEU A 163 24.85 1.02 -4.81
N ALA A 164 23.68 0.43 -4.95
CA ALA A 164 23.53 -0.98 -5.33
C ALA A 164 24.10 -1.31 -6.71
N ARG A 165 24.11 -0.33 -7.62
CA ARG A 165 24.69 -0.45 -8.98
C ARG A 165 26.19 -0.09 -9.03
N SER A 166 26.79 0.36 -7.93
CA SER A 166 28.22 0.70 -7.88
C SER A 166 29.11 -0.53 -8.12
N ALA A 167 30.36 -0.31 -8.49
CA ALA A 167 31.30 -1.40 -8.78
C ALA A 167 31.44 -2.41 -7.63
N ARG A 168 31.30 -1.94 -6.40
CA ARG A 168 31.37 -2.78 -5.19
C ARG A 168 30.17 -3.71 -5.01
N TRP A 169 28.95 -3.26 -5.36
CA TRP A 169 27.72 -3.92 -4.98
C TRP A 169 26.91 -4.54 -6.13
N LYS A 170 27.19 -4.13 -7.39
CA LYS A 170 26.41 -4.50 -8.57
C LYS A 170 26.24 -6.01 -8.79
N ASP A 171 27.31 -6.79 -8.47
CA ASP A 171 27.28 -8.23 -8.71
C ASP A 171 26.36 -8.96 -7.73
N ARG A 172 26.09 -8.38 -6.56
CA ARG A 172 25.17 -8.93 -5.55
C ARG A 172 23.77 -8.30 -5.60
N LEU A 173 23.68 -7.01 -5.90
CA LEU A 173 22.44 -6.23 -5.73
C LEU A 173 21.89 -5.63 -7.02
N GLY A 174 22.54 -5.80 -8.15
CA GLY A 174 22.16 -5.13 -9.41
C GLY A 174 20.73 -5.40 -9.88
N ALA A 175 20.15 -6.55 -9.49
CA ALA A 175 18.77 -6.95 -9.82
C ALA A 175 17.80 -6.87 -8.62
N THR A 176 18.27 -6.52 -7.43
CA THR A 176 17.49 -6.60 -6.18
C THR A 176 16.44 -5.49 -6.08
N LEU A 177 16.80 -4.28 -6.53
CA LEU A 177 15.96 -3.11 -6.35
C LEU A 177 14.99 -2.93 -7.52
N ARG A 178 13.76 -2.60 -7.17
CA ARG A 178 12.67 -2.34 -8.12
C ARG A 178 12.99 -1.14 -9.00
N HIS A 179 12.49 -1.20 -10.24
CA HIS A 179 12.59 -0.12 -11.20
C HIS A 179 11.65 1.05 -10.85
N ASP A 180 11.89 2.18 -11.50
CA ASP A 180 11.15 3.44 -11.29
C ASP A 180 9.67 3.31 -11.71
N ASP A 181 9.30 2.29 -12.48
CA ASP A 181 7.95 1.96 -12.98
C ASP A 181 7.08 1.10 -12.04
N ALA A 182 7.57 0.81 -10.82
CA ALA A 182 6.79 0.05 -9.83
C ALA A 182 5.47 0.76 -9.44
N VAL A 183 5.40 2.08 -9.60
CA VAL A 183 4.23 2.91 -9.34
C VAL A 183 4.07 3.91 -10.46
N LEU A 184 2.84 4.03 -10.99
CA LEU A 184 2.53 4.98 -12.04
C LEU A 184 2.24 6.38 -11.48
N ALA A 185 2.33 7.39 -12.35
CA ALA A 185 1.82 8.73 -12.05
C ALA A 185 0.28 8.72 -11.99
N PRO A 186 -0.35 9.65 -11.24
CA PRO A 186 -1.82 9.74 -11.11
C PRO A 186 -2.56 9.69 -12.44
N ALA A 187 -2.11 10.46 -13.43
CA ALA A 187 -2.74 10.49 -14.76
C ALA A 187 -2.74 9.14 -15.47
N ALA A 188 -1.69 8.33 -15.30
CA ALA A 188 -1.62 7.01 -15.92
C ALA A 188 -2.57 6.00 -15.25
N TYR A 189 -2.78 6.07 -13.93
CA TYR A 189 -3.82 5.30 -13.26
C TYR A 189 -5.21 5.74 -13.68
N LEU A 190 -5.45 7.06 -13.75
CA LEU A 190 -6.72 7.64 -14.20
C LEU A 190 -7.09 7.12 -15.58
N HIS A 191 -6.21 7.22 -16.57
CA HIS A 191 -6.49 6.75 -17.94
C HIS A 191 -6.83 5.26 -17.98
N ARG A 192 -6.10 4.42 -17.22
CA ARG A 192 -6.37 2.97 -17.21
C ARG A 192 -7.73 2.62 -16.64
N LEU A 193 -8.11 3.24 -15.53
CA LEU A 193 -9.37 2.95 -14.84
C LEU A 193 -10.57 3.62 -15.54
N ALA A 194 -10.40 4.82 -16.10
CA ALA A 194 -11.38 5.43 -16.97
C ALA A 194 -11.64 4.60 -18.24
N GLY A 195 -10.59 3.98 -18.81
CA GLY A 195 -10.72 3.02 -19.91
C GLY A 195 -11.51 1.75 -19.56
N LEU A 196 -11.68 1.45 -18.27
CA LEU A 196 -12.55 0.37 -17.76
C LEU A 196 -13.96 0.88 -17.39
N GLY A 197 -14.30 2.12 -17.76
CA GLY A 197 -15.61 2.72 -17.53
C GLY A 197 -15.82 3.30 -16.12
N CYS A 198 -14.77 3.41 -15.30
CA CYS A 198 -14.87 4.00 -13.96
C CYS A 198 -14.87 5.53 -14.00
N GLU A 199 -15.53 6.13 -13.01
CA GLU A 199 -15.29 7.52 -12.60
C GLU A 199 -14.09 7.54 -11.67
N VAL A 200 -13.06 8.37 -11.98
CA VAL A 200 -11.76 8.27 -11.31
C VAL A 200 -11.33 9.62 -10.75
N ASP A 201 -11.01 9.64 -9.46
CA ASP A 201 -10.22 10.69 -8.80
C ASP A 201 -8.81 10.13 -8.54
N ALA A 202 -7.78 10.77 -9.09
CA ALA A 202 -6.40 10.35 -8.91
C ALA A 202 -5.53 11.57 -8.61
N TRP A 203 -4.79 11.52 -7.50
CA TRP A 203 -3.98 12.65 -7.02
C TRP A 203 -2.70 12.18 -6.34
N GLU A 204 -1.86 13.13 -5.99
CA GLU A 204 -0.69 12.88 -5.15
C GLU A 204 -0.59 13.89 -4.01
N THR A 205 0.04 13.48 -2.93
CA THR A 205 0.34 14.33 -1.78
C THR A 205 1.77 14.04 -1.30
N THR A 206 2.53 15.09 -1.07
CA THR A 206 3.82 14.98 -0.40
C THR A 206 3.66 15.36 1.07
N TYR A 207 3.83 14.40 1.95
CA TYR A 207 3.86 14.61 3.40
C TYR A 207 5.27 15.02 3.81
N ALA A 208 5.42 16.20 4.39
CA ALA A 208 6.66 16.58 5.05
C ALA A 208 6.65 16.01 6.47
N HIS A 209 7.41 14.93 6.68
CA HIS A 209 7.61 14.36 8.02
C HIS A 209 8.79 15.04 8.68
N LEU A 210 8.65 15.42 9.95
CA LEU A 210 9.75 15.78 10.81
C LEU A 210 10.10 14.55 11.64
N LEU A 211 11.25 13.96 11.34
CA LEU A 211 11.70 12.73 11.98
C LEU A 211 12.75 13.01 13.03
N GLU A 212 12.67 12.31 14.17
CA GLU A 212 13.61 12.39 15.27
C GLU A 212 14.56 11.19 15.29
N GLY A 213 15.73 11.35 15.89
CA GLY A 213 16.73 10.31 16.05
C GLY A 213 18.04 10.62 15.30
N GLU A 214 19.02 9.72 15.40
CA GLU A 214 20.33 9.90 14.81
C GLU A 214 20.32 9.70 13.29
N ASP A 215 19.65 8.62 12.82
CA ASP A 215 19.55 8.24 11.40
C ASP A 215 18.09 7.99 10.99
N PRO A 216 17.19 8.96 11.14
CA PRO A 216 15.75 8.69 11.11
C PRO A 216 15.25 8.29 9.73
N VAL A 217 15.86 8.79 8.65
CA VAL A 217 15.52 8.39 7.28
C VAL A 217 15.99 6.96 7.00
N LEU A 218 17.16 6.57 7.48
CA LEU A 218 17.64 5.19 7.39
C LEU A 218 16.70 4.23 8.14
N ASP A 219 16.28 4.59 9.35
CA ASP A 219 15.35 3.78 10.14
C ASP A 219 13.98 3.63 9.46
N TRP A 220 13.51 4.69 8.80
CA TRP A 220 12.29 4.62 8.00
C TRP A 220 12.41 3.62 6.85
N VAL A 221 13.49 3.72 6.04
CA VAL A 221 13.65 2.87 4.85
C VAL A 221 14.04 1.44 5.20
N LYS A 222 14.68 1.18 6.34
CA LYS A 222 14.93 -0.18 6.86
C LYS A 222 13.65 -1.00 7.00
N GLY A 223 12.56 -0.37 7.40
CA GLY A 223 11.24 -1.01 7.52
C GLY A 223 10.50 -1.17 6.19
N THR A 224 11.04 -0.67 5.07
CA THR A 224 10.35 -0.63 3.77
C THR A 224 11.31 -0.89 2.60
N GLY A 225 11.73 0.14 1.89
CA GLY A 225 12.50 0.05 0.63
C GLY A 225 13.84 -0.67 0.73
N LEU A 226 14.50 -0.63 1.89
CA LEU A 226 15.79 -1.29 2.11
C LEU A 226 15.65 -2.80 2.40
N ARG A 227 14.46 -3.31 2.72
CA ARG A 227 14.27 -4.73 3.06
C ARG A 227 14.81 -5.72 2.03
N PRO A 228 14.58 -5.56 0.72
CA PRO A 228 15.16 -6.46 -0.28
C PRO A 228 16.69 -6.54 -0.20
N VAL A 229 17.36 -5.40 -0.03
CA VAL A 229 18.82 -5.33 0.09
C VAL A 229 19.30 -6.05 1.35
N LEU A 230 18.64 -5.82 2.50
CA LEU A 230 18.99 -6.49 3.75
C LEU A 230 18.79 -8.00 3.67
N THR A 231 17.76 -8.45 2.97
CA THR A 231 17.50 -9.88 2.75
C THR A 231 18.58 -10.52 1.89
N ASP A 232 18.99 -9.88 0.79
CA ASP A 232 19.98 -10.44 -0.15
C ASP A 232 21.42 -10.40 0.41
N LEU A 233 21.74 -9.41 1.25
CA LEU A 233 23.06 -9.28 1.85
C LEU A 233 23.20 -10.09 3.15
N GLY A 234 22.12 -10.32 3.89
CA GLY A 234 22.13 -11.05 5.15
C GLY A 234 23.12 -10.44 6.17
N GLU A 235 24.02 -11.26 6.68
CA GLU A 235 25.04 -10.83 7.67
C GLU A 235 26.05 -9.81 7.09
N ASP A 236 26.22 -9.75 5.77
CA ASP A 236 27.11 -8.80 5.09
C ASP A 236 26.48 -7.43 4.81
N ALA A 237 25.31 -7.12 5.37
CA ALA A 237 24.59 -5.89 5.07
C ALA A 237 25.23 -4.62 5.67
N GLU A 238 25.96 -4.72 6.80
CA GLU A 238 26.45 -3.53 7.53
C GLU A 238 27.33 -2.60 6.71
N PRO A 239 28.29 -3.07 5.86
CA PRO A 239 29.07 -2.17 5.01
C PRO A 239 28.20 -1.37 4.03
N PHE A 240 27.17 -1.98 3.44
CA PHE A 240 26.22 -1.28 2.56
C PHE A 240 25.40 -0.25 3.35
N VAL A 241 24.92 -0.64 4.51
CA VAL A 241 24.13 0.24 5.39
C VAL A 241 24.95 1.45 5.84
N ALA A 242 26.25 1.26 6.13
CA ALA A 242 27.15 2.35 6.54
C ALA A 242 27.37 3.36 5.40
N GLU A 243 27.64 2.90 4.18
CA GLU A 243 27.78 3.77 3.01
C GLU A 243 26.46 4.51 2.70
N TYR A 244 25.34 3.79 2.74
CA TYR A 244 24.02 4.36 2.47
C TYR A 244 23.62 5.39 3.53
N ARG A 245 23.93 5.14 4.81
CA ARG A 245 23.74 6.08 5.93
C ARG A 245 24.43 7.42 5.65
N ALA A 246 25.69 7.40 5.21
CA ALA A 246 26.45 8.61 4.91
C ALA A 246 25.76 9.43 3.80
N LEU A 247 25.32 8.77 2.73
CA LEU A 247 24.61 9.40 1.62
C LEU A 247 23.27 10.00 2.07
N LEU A 248 22.54 9.32 2.98
CA LEU A 248 21.29 9.83 3.50
C LEU A 248 21.46 11.04 4.40
N ARG A 249 22.50 11.07 5.25
CA ARG A 249 22.82 12.25 6.10
C ARG A 249 23.13 13.49 5.26
N GLU A 250 23.80 13.31 4.12
CA GLU A 250 24.08 14.39 3.18
C GLU A 250 22.79 14.89 2.48
N ALA A 251 21.96 13.96 2.01
CA ALA A 251 20.71 14.28 1.28
C ALA A 251 19.60 14.85 2.18
N TYR A 252 19.59 14.48 3.46
CA TYR A 252 18.60 14.88 4.45
C TYR A 252 19.31 15.37 5.73
N PRO A 253 19.85 16.60 5.71
CA PRO A 253 20.57 17.14 6.85
C PRO A 253 19.65 17.33 8.05
N ALA A 254 20.18 17.00 9.23
CA ALA A 254 19.49 17.26 10.48
C ALA A 254 19.42 18.76 10.78
N THR A 255 18.32 19.21 11.36
CA THR A 255 18.14 20.57 11.89
C THR A 255 17.97 20.51 13.41
N GLU A 256 17.88 21.65 14.08
CA GLU A 256 17.56 21.75 15.51
C GLU A 256 16.19 21.14 15.87
N HIS A 257 15.28 21.01 14.90
CA HIS A 257 13.94 20.46 15.08
C HIS A 257 13.82 19.00 14.62
N GLY A 258 14.86 18.41 14.05
CA GLY A 258 14.86 17.06 13.49
C GLY A 258 15.19 17.05 11.98
N THR A 259 14.95 15.93 11.33
CA THR A 259 15.22 15.73 9.90
C THR A 259 13.92 15.81 9.10
N VAL A 260 13.84 16.74 8.15
CA VAL A 260 12.68 16.84 7.25
C VAL A 260 12.78 15.75 6.19
N PHE A 261 11.75 14.91 6.15
CA PHE A 261 11.64 13.82 5.18
C PHE A 261 10.37 13.94 4.34
N PRO A 262 10.44 14.52 3.14
CA PRO A 262 9.31 14.56 2.22
C PRO A 262 8.97 13.16 1.72
N PHE A 263 7.72 12.75 1.85
CA PHE A 263 7.26 11.43 1.45
C PHE A 263 6.04 11.53 0.54
N ARG A 264 6.26 11.33 -0.76
CA ARG A 264 5.22 11.39 -1.79
C ARG A 264 4.37 10.12 -1.76
N ARG A 265 3.05 10.30 -1.86
CA ARG A 265 2.04 9.26 -2.01
C ARG A 265 1.19 9.53 -3.24
N VAL A 266 0.84 8.49 -3.97
CA VAL A 266 -0.13 8.50 -5.07
C VAL A 266 -1.39 7.82 -4.60
N PHE A 267 -2.53 8.44 -4.88
CA PHE A 267 -3.86 8.02 -4.44
C PHE A 267 -4.76 7.85 -5.66
N VAL A 268 -5.66 6.89 -5.57
CA VAL A 268 -6.67 6.62 -6.59
C VAL A 268 -7.95 6.16 -5.93
N VAL A 269 -9.07 6.76 -6.35
CA VAL A 269 -10.42 6.31 -6.04
C VAL A 269 -11.16 6.17 -7.37
N ALA A 270 -11.60 4.96 -7.70
CA ALA A 270 -12.29 4.65 -8.94
C ALA A 270 -13.66 4.03 -8.63
N ARG A 271 -14.73 4.69 -9.02
CA ARG A 271 -16.12 4.23 -8.83
C ARG A 271 -16.61 3.57 -10.11
N LYS A 272 -17.10 2.34 -10.01
CA LYS A 272 -17.85 1.68 -11.07
C LYS A 272 -19.23 2.35 -11.21
N PRO A 273 -19.71 2.67 -12.42
CA PRO A 273 -21.05 3.26 -12.58
C PRO A 273 -22.14 2.40 -11.93
N GLY A 274 -23.17 3.06 -11.40
CA GLY A 274 -24.36 2.42 -10.87
C GLY A 274 -25.23 1.82 -11.98
N ARG A 275 -26.24 1.03 -11.57
CA ARG A 275 -27.25 0.54 -12.52
C ARG A 275 -28.02 1.71 -13.10
N GLY A 276 -28.03 1.87 -14.42
CA GLY A 276 -28.69 2.97 -15.13
C GLY A 276 -27.81 4.18 -15.45
N GLU A 277 -26.62 4.34 -14.84
CA GLU A 277 -25.66 5.39 -15.21
C GLU A 277 -24.82 5.02 -16.45
N ALA A 278 -24.74 3.74 -16.77
CA ALA A 278 -23.96 3.23 -17.91
C ALA A 278 -24.64 3.44 -19.29
N GLU A 279 -25.96 3.69 -19.33
CA GLU A 279 -26.74 3.81 -20.57
C GLU A 279 -26.77 5.24 -21.15
N GLY A 280 -26.17 6.21 -20.46
CA GLY A 280 -26.21 7.63 -20.81
C GLY A 280 -24.90 8.25 -21.31
N ARG A 281 -23.85 7.44 -21.56
CA ARG A 281 -22.55 7.95 -22.03
C ARG A 281 -22.16 7.43 -23.40
#